data_b5fe24391bd12bdcd6e42889b66b6f17
#
_entry.id   b5fe24391bd12bdcd6e42889b66b6f17
#
_cell.length_a   1.000
_cell.length_b   1.000
_cell.length_c   1.000
_cell.angle_alpha   90.00
_cell.angle_beta   90.00
_cell.angle_gamma   90.00
#
_symmetry.space_group_name_H-M   'P 1'
#
loop_
_entity.id
_entity.type
_entity.pdbx_description
1 polymer ?
#
loop_
_entity_poly.entity_id
_entity_poly.type
_entity_poly.pdbx_seq_one_letter_code
_entity_poly.pdbx_strand_id
1 'polypeptide(L)'
;MLIYAHRGASGEFPEGTEAAYLAAISQAADGFECDVRLTKDNQIICYHDSNTSRLSGKPIEIAKTTYQDLKLAINPYRLDQLLDLAISNSKDLVIESKHPVISGGLIEKKIHKLLGENSRKIQESKIRVFLISFSYFATLRNKRSGFSSGFLIQHKIFSYLNPTSIVAANIELIRSEPSFVANQIKKGRKVMAWTVNEPEDLKLCQDLGVYAVMTDYPARARGSLGYS
;
A
#
# COMPACT_ATOMS: atom_id res chain seq x y z
N MET A 1 4.72 -16.87 -0.44
CA MET A 1 3.85 -15.70 -0.18
C MET A 1 4.75 -14.49 0.03
N LEU A 2 4.44 -13.32 -0.55
CA LEU A 2 5.26 -12.11 -0.37
C LEU A 2 4.86 -11.37 0.91
N ILE A 3 5.82 -10.66 1.50
CA ILE A 3 5.62 -9.87 2.71
C ILE A 3 5.88 -8.40 2.38
N TYR A 4 4.83 -7.58 2.39
CA TYR A 4 4.92 -6.14 2.20
C TYR A 4 4.78 -5.41 3.54
N ALA A 5 5.69 -4.47 3.80
CA ALA A 5 5.69 -3.65 5.00
C ALA A 5 4.59 -2.58 4.90
N HIS A 6 3.54 -2.71 5.68
CA HIS A 6 2.39 -1.80 5.73
C HIS A 6 2.80 -0.44 6.32
N ARG A 7 2.92 0.58 5.46
CA ARG A 7 3.47 1.91 5.80
C ARG A 7 4.91 1.85 6.33
N GLY A 8 5.71 0.88 5.84
CA GLY A 8 7.01 0.51 6.41
C GLY A 8 6.89 -0.48 7.57
N ALA A 9 7.95 -0.66 8.38
CA ALA A 9 7.92 -1.46 9.61
C ALA A 9 7.20 -0.68 10.72
N SER A 10 5.91 -0.39 10.50
CA SER A 10 5.10 0.57 11.27
C SER A 10 4.75 0.11 12.68
N GLY A 11 4.93 -1.17 12.99
CA GLY A 11 4.78 -1.70 14.34
C GLY A 11 5.93 -1.33 15.28
N GLU A 12 7.08 -0.90 14.73
CA GLU A 12 8.28 -0.57 15.49
C GLU A 12 8.77 0.88 15.25
N PHE A 13 8.38 1.47 14.13
CA PHE A 13 8.76 2.82 13.72
C PHE A 13 7.52 3.64 13.35
N PRO A 14 7.58 4.99 13.43
CA PRO A 14 6.45 5.83 12.99
C PRO A 14 6.07 5.54 11.54
N GLU A 15 4.80 5.23 11.31
CA GLU A 15 4.27 4.85 9.99
C GLU A 15 4.54 5.89 8.90
N GLY A 16 4.82 5.45 7.68
CA GLY A 16 4.99 6.31 6.52
C GLY A 16 6.24 7.19 6.53
N THR A 17 7.19 6.93 7.44
CA THR A 17 8.46 7.67 7.54
C THR A 17 9.59 6.94 6.82
N GLU A 18 10.64 7.68 6.45
CA GLU A 18 11.87 7.10 5.91
C GLU A 18 12.44 6.01 6.82
N ALA A 19 12.45 6.26 8.15
CA ALA A 19 12.93 5.31 9.13
C ALA A 19 12.17 3.98 9.09
N ALA A 20 10.82 4.03 8.96
CA ALA A 20 10.00 2.83 8.85
C ALA A 20 10.29 2.04 7.56
N TYR A 21 10.53 2.70 6.43
CA TYR A 21 10.89 2.03 5.18
C TYR A 21 12.31 1.47 5.18
N LEU A 22 13.28 2.18 5.74
CA LEU A 22 14.64 1.67 5.92
C LEU A 22 14.67 0.45 6.87
N ALA A 23 13.89 0.50 7.95
CA ALA A 23 13.72 -0.66 8.85
C ALA A 23 13.09 -1.85 8.11
N ALA A 24 12.09 -1.63 7.25
CA ALA A 24 11.50 -2.69 6.45
C ALA A 24 12.51 -3.35 5.49
N ILE A 25 13.49 -2.60 4.96
CA ILE A 25 14.60 -3.16 4.16
C ILE A 25 15.46 -4.06 5.03
N SER A 26 15.90 -3.60 6.21
CA SER A 26 16.73 -4.37 7.14
C SER A 26 16.02 -5.62 7.67
N GLN A 27 14.68 -5.58 7.74
CA GLN A 27 13.80 -6.68 8.10
C GLN A 27 13.45 -7.59 6.93
N ALA A 28 14.12 -7.42 5.79
CA ALA A 28 13.98 -8.22 4.59
C ALA A 28 12.55 -8.30 4.02
N ALA A 29 11.74 -7.24 4.18
CA ALA A 29 10.45 -7.15 3.48
C ALA A 29 10.64 -7.27 1.96
N ASP A 30 9.70 -7.92 1.27
CA ASP A 30 9.74 -8.06 -0.20
C ASP A 30 9.38 -6.74 -0.90
N GLY A 31 8.71 -5.83 -0.20
CA GLY A 31 8.33 -4.52 -0.69
C GLY A 31 7.67 -3.66 0.39
N PHE A 32 7.19 -2.51 -0.03
CA PHE A 32 6.52 -1.53 0.82
C PHE A 32 5.07 -1.36 0.39
N GLU A 33 4.22 -1.08 1.35
CA GLU A 33 2.92 -0.50 1.11
C GLU A 33 2.92 0.93 1.66
N CYS A 34 2.21 1.84 0.98
CA CYS A 34 2.04 3.22 1.42
C CYS A 34 0.67 3.78 1.05
N ASP A 35 0.09 4.53 1.98
CA ASP A 35 -1.05 5.39 1.73
C ASP A 35 -0.59 6.74 1.19
N VAL A 36 -1.23 7.28 0.16
CA VAL A 36 -0.83 8.58 -0.37
C VAL A 36 -1.96 9.60 -0.42
N ARG A 37 -1.57 10.86 -0.17
CA ARG A 37 -2.44 12.03 -0.24
C ARG A 37 -1.76 13.18 -0.98
N LEU A 38 -2.57 14.11 -1.49
CA LEU A 38 -2.08 15.36 -2.07
C LEU A 38 -2.11 16.49 -1.04
N THR A 39 -1.03 17.24 -0.97
CA THR A 39 -0.96 18.54 -0.30
C THR A 39 -1.70 19.61 -1.10
N LYS A 40 -1.87 20.82 -0.52
CA LYS A 40 -2.47 21.99 -1.20
C LYS A 40 -1.77 22.34 -2.51
N ASP A 41 -0.45 22.23 -2.55
CA ASP A 41 0.41 22.48 -3.72
C ASP A 41 0.66 21.20 -4.55
N ASN A 42 -0.18 20.17 -4.33
CA ASN A 42 -0.22 18.94 -5.10
C ASN A 42 1.07 18.10 -5.05
N GLN A 43 1.83 18.15 -3.96
CA GLN A 43 2.87 17.15 -3.70
C GLN A 43 2.22 15.86 -3.21
N ILE A 44 2.77 14.70 -3.60
CA ILE A 44 2.27 13.40 -3.14
C ILE A 44 3.08 13.00 -1.92
N ILE A 45 2.43 12.87 -0.78
CA ILE A 45 3.04 12.44 0.49
C ILE A 45 2.51 11.10 0.95
N CYS A 46 3.35 10.32 1.64
CA CYS A 46 2.97 9.09 2.32
C CYS A 46 2.29 9.44 3.64
N TYR A 47 0.95 9.38 3.67
CA TYR A 47 0.17 9.70 4.87
C TYR A 47 -1.22 9.07 4.82
N HIS A 48 -1.62 8.38 5.90
CA HIS A 48 -2.90 7.67 5.93
C HIS A 48 -4.10 8.61 6.11
N ASP A 49 -4.09 9.46 7.14
CA ASP A 49 -5.24 10.26 7.54
C ASP A 49 -5.37 11.54 6.70
N SER A 50 -6.55 12.16 6.70
CA SER A 50 -6.77 13.46 6.04
C SER A 50 -6.15 14.63 6.79
N ASN A 51 -5.83 14.43 8.07
CA ASN A 51 -5.18 15.40 8.94
C ASN A 51 -4.15 14.71 9.85
N THR A 52 -3.36 15.51 10.57
CA THR A 52 -2.23 15.01 11.35
C THR A 52 -2.54 14.69 12.81
N SER A 53 -3.80 14.81 13.26
CA SER A 53 -4.20 14.68 14.67
C SER A 53 -3.71 13.40 15.34
N ARG A 54 -3.87 12.24 14.69
CA ARG A 54 -3.53 10.93 15.26
C ARG A 54 -2.04 10.79 15.56
N LEU A 55 -1.18 11.27 14.66
CA LEU A 55 0.27 11.07 14.78
C LEU A 55 0.99 12.27 15.47
N SER A 56 0.50 13.49 15.30
CA SER A 56 1.17 14.68 15.83
C SER A 56 0.43 15.37 16.98
N GLY A 57 -0.80 14.93 17.28
CA GLY A 57 -1.68 15.60 18.27
C GLY A 57 -2.23 16.97 17.81
N LYS A 58 -1.81 17.49 16.64
CA LYS A 58 -2.27 18.78 16.09
C LYS A 58 -3.07 18.55 14.81
N PRO A 59 -4.28 19.12 14.67
CA PRO A 59 -5.13 18.91 13.52
C PRO A 59 -4.73 19.80 12.32
N ILE A 60 -3.74 19.38 11.54
CA ILE A 60 -3.36 20.06 10.29
C ILE A 60 -3.97 19.29 9.12
N GLU A 61 -4.84 19.92 8.33
CA GLU A 61 -5.46 19.30 7.17
C GLU A 61 -4.49 19.24 5.98
N ILE A 62 -4.14 18.04 5.53
CA ILE A 62 -3.14 17.82 4.48
C ILE A 62 -3.52 18.52 3.17
N ALA A 63 -4.76 18.37 2.71
CA ALA A 63 -5.20 18.95 1.45
C ALA A 63 -5.28 20.50 1.44
N LYS A 64 -5.22 21.14 2.61
CA LYS A 64 -5.26 22.60 2.77
C LYS A 64 -3.89 23.20 3.09
N THR A 65 -2.85 22.38 3.28
CA THR A 65 -1.52 22.82 3.74
C THR A 65 -0.48 22.52 2.67
N THR A 66 0.48 23.43 2.44
CA THR A 66 1.56 23.19 1.47
C THR A 66 2.53 22.13 1.98
N TYR A 67 3.26 21.49 1.07
CA TYR A 67 4.29 20.52 1.47
C TYR A 67 5.35 21.17 2.38
N GLN A 68 5.74 22.42 2.09
CA GLN A 68 6.75 23.12 2.90
C GLN A 68 6.29 23.31 4.34
N ASP A 69 5.03 23.70 4.54
CA ASP A 69 4.47 23.89 5.90
C ASP A 69 4.32 22.54 6.62
N LEU A 70 3.89 21.48 5.90
CA LEU A 70 3.83 20.13 6.45
C LEU A 70 5.23 19.58 6.78
N LYS A 71 6.24 19.91 5.98
CA LYS A 71 7.62 19.51 6.23
C LYS A 71 8.16 20.08 7.55
N LEU A 72 7.82 21.33 7.85
CA LEU A 72 8.19 21.95 9.14
C LEU A 72 7.44 21.34 10.33
N ALA A 73 6.20 20.90 10.12
CA ALA A 73 5.34 20.41 11.18
C ALA A 73 5.51 18.90 11.49
N ILE A 74 5.61 18.06 10.46
CA ILE A 74 5.58 16.59 10.58
C ILE A 74 6.60 15.88 9.69
N ASN A 75 7.32 16.60 8.83
CA ASN A 75 8.29 16.08 7.88
C ASN A 75 7.82 14.81 7.12
N PRO A 76 6.70 14.86 6.38
CA PRO A 76 6.16 13.67 5.74
C PRO A 76 7.06 13.20 4.60
N TYR A 77 7.22 11.89 4.46
CA TYR A 77 7.97 11.29 3.36
C TYR A 77 7.18 11.44 2.04
N ARG A 78 7.85 11.72 0.93
CA ARG A 78 7.18 11.87 -0.36
C ARG A 78 7.21 10.56 -1.16
N LEU A 79 6.20 10.40 -2.03
CA LEU A 79 6.11 9.21 -2.87
C LEU A 79 7.27 9.08 -3.86
N ASP A 80 7.80 10.19 -4.39
CA ASP A 80 8.98 10.14 -5.29
C ASP A 80 10.24 9.64 -4.54
N GLN A 81 10.44 10.05 -3.29
CA GLN A 81 11.52 9.56 -2.44
C GLN A 81 11.35 8.05 -2.13
N LEU A 82 10.11 7.63 -1.83
CA LEU A 82 9.82 6.21 -1.57
C LEU A 82 10.01 5.36 -2.83
N LEU A 83 9.63 5.87 -4.01
CA LEU A 83 9.87 5.20 -5.29
C LEU A 83 11.35 5.02 -5.57
N ASP A 84 12.17 6.07 -5.37
CA ASP A 84 13.62 5.98 -5.54
C ASP A 84 14.24 4.98 -4.55
N LEU A 85 13.76 4.96 -3.28
CA LEU A 85 14.19 3.98 -2.27
C LEU A 85 13.81 2.54 -2.69
N ALA A 86 12.60 2.33 -3.18
CA ALA A 86 12.11 1.03 -3.67
C ALA A 86 12.96 0.52 -4.84
N ILE A 87 13.21 1.37 -5.83
CA ILE A 87 14.04 1.07 -7.00
C ILE A 87 15.48 0.70 -6.59
N SER A 88 16.10 1.52 -5.75
CA SER A 88 17.49 1.34 -5.31
C SER A 88 17.72 0.07 -4.51
N ASN A 89 16.67 -0.46 -3.86
CA ASN A 89 16.74 -1.65 -3.01
C ASN A 89 16.01 -2.86 -3.61
N SER A 90 15.55 -2.77 -4.87
CA SER A 90 14.80 -3.84 -5.55
C SER A 90 13.58 -4.32 -4.74
N LYS A 91 12.84 -3.37 -4.14
CA LYS A 91 11.64 -3.62 -3.35
C LYS A 91 10.39 -3.30 -4.14
N ASP A 92 9.40 -4.19 -4.12
CA ASP A 92 8.09 -3.92 -4.70
C ASP A 92 7.40 -2.74 -3.99
N LEU A 93 6.47 -2.07 -4.68
CA LEU A 93 5.75 -0.94 -4.13
C LEU A 93 4.24 -1.07 -4.35
N VAL A 94 3.50 -1.06 -3.26
CA VAL A 94 2.02 -1.02 -3.24
C VAL A 94 1.59 0.38 -2.82
N ILE A 95 0.84 1.07 -3.67
CA ILE A 95 0.43 2.47 -3.45
C ILE A 95 -1.09 2.52 -3.31
N GLU A 96 -1.60 2.90 -2.14
CA GLU A 96 -3.02 3.19 -1.92
C GLU A 96 -3.32 4.67 -2.14
N SER A 97 -4.13 5.00 -3.15
CA SER A 97 -4.70 6.34 -3.26
C SER A 97 -5.91 6.50 -2.34
N LYS A 98 -5.79 7.39 -1.34
CA LYS A 98 -6.84 7.61 -0.32
C LYS A 98 -8.02 8.40 -0.88
N HIS A 99 -9.22 7.92 -0.60
CA HIS A 99 -10.50 8.54 -0.95
C HIS A 99 -11.48 8.50 0.23
N PRO A 100 -12.50 9.40 0.28
CA PRO A 100 -12.78 10.50 -0.65
C PRO A 100 -11.77 11.65 -0.53
N VAL A 101 -11.52 12.36 -1.64
CA VAL A 101 -10.67 13.57 -1.67
C VAL A 101 -11.32 14.65 -2.53
N ILE A 102 -11.12 15.93 -2.16
CA ILE A 102 -11.68 17.10 -2.87
C ILE A 102 -11.14 17.16 -4.31
N SER A 103 -9.90 16.75 -4.52
CA SER A 103 -9.21 16.75 -5.83
C SER A 103 -9.74 15.71 -6.84
N GLY A 104 -10.69 14.87 -6.43
CA GLY A 104 -11.22 13.80 -7.29
C GLY A 104 -10.12 12.86 -7.80
N GLY A 105 -10.00 12.71 -9.13
CA GLY A 105 -9.00 11.84 -9.77
C GLY A 105 -7.62 12.45 -9.98
N LEU A 106 -7.32 13.62 -9.42
CA LEU A 106 -6.02 14.29 -9.60
C LEU A 106 -4.88 13.48 -8.96
N ILE A 107 -5.14 12.82 -7.83
CA ILE A 107 -4.12 12.01 -7.14
C ILE A 107 -3.65 10.86 -8.03
N GLU A 108 -4.58 10.09 -8.65
CA GLU A 108 -4.21 9.02 -9.57
C GLU A 108 -3.46 9.57 -10.79
N LYS A 109 -3.92 10.68 -11.37
CA LYS A 109 -3.24 11.32 -12.51
C LYS A 109 -1.79 11.66 -12.18
N LYS A 110 -1.52 12.16 -10.97
CA LYS A 110 -0.17 12.51 -10.53
C LYS A 110 0.69 11.28 -10.22
N ILE A 111 0.11 10.25 -9.60
CA ILE A 111 0.79 8.96 -9.39
C ILE A 111 1.17 8.36 -10.75
N HIS A 112 0.22 8.28 -11.70
CA HIS A 112 0.49 7.72 -13.04
C HIS A 112 1.58 8.51 -13.77
N LYS A 113 1.59 9.85 -13.65
CA LYS A 113 2.66 10.69 -14.22
C LYS A 113 4.02 10.35 -13.61
N LEU A 114 4.13 10.32 -12.27
CA LEU A 114 5.37 9.99 -11.57
C LEU A 114 5.91 8.62 -11.98
N LEU A 115 5.04 7.60 -12.00
CA LEU A 115 5.42 6.25 -12.39
C LEU A 115 5.80 6.15 -13.87
N GLY A 116 5.10 6.88 -14.75
CA GLY A 116 5.41 6.95 -16.18
C GLY A 116 6.79 7.57 -16.45
N GLU A 117 7.11 8.67 -15.76
CA GLU A 117 8.42 9.35 -15.84
C GLU A 117 9.57 8.45 -15.33
N ASN A 118 9.29 7.50 -14.44
CA ASN A 118 10.27 6.55 -13.92
C ASN A 118 10.15 5.13 -14.50
N SER A 119 9.32 4.92 -15.53
CA SER A 119 9.01 3.59 -16.08
C SER A 119 10.25 2.78 -16.48
N ARG A 120 11.26 3.41 -17.07
CA ARG A 120 12.53 2.76 -17.42
C ARG A 120 13.26 2.24 -16.18
N LYS A 121 13.41 3.07 -15.14
CA LYS A 121 14.07 2.68 -13.87
C LYS A 121 13.31 1.54 -13.18
N ILE A 122 11.97 1.61 -13.17
CA ILE A 122 11.09 0.56 -12.62
C ILE A 122 11.32 -0.75 -13.36
N GLN A 123 11.39 -0.71 -14.69
CA GLN A 123 11.62 -1.91 -15.50
C GLN A 123 13.02 -2.48 -15.29
N GLU A 124 14.06 -1.65 -15.27
CA GLU A 124 15.45 -2.07 -15.07
C GLU A 124 15.66 -2.68 -13.67
N SER A 125 15.02 -2.13 -12.64
CA SER A 125 15.09 -2.66 -11.26
C SER A 125 14.24 -3.92 -11.05
N LYS A 126 13.37 -4.28 -12.00
CA LYS A 126 12.46 -5.44 -11.96
C LYS A 126 11.48 -5.42 -10.78
N ILE A 127 11.25 -4.29 -10.14
CA ILE A 127 10.25 -4.15 -9.09
C ILE A 127 8.84 -4.19 -9.67
N ARG A 128 7.91 -4.67 -8.87
CA ARG A 128 6.47 -4.63 -9.19
C ARG A 128 5.83 -3.44 -8.50
N VAL A 129 5.04 -2.68 -9.25
CA VAL A 129 4.25 -1.58 -8.69
C VAL A 129 2.77 -1.94 -8.79
N PHE A 130 2.08 -1.82 -7.66
CA PHE A 130 0.65 -2.09 -7.53
C PHE A 130 -0.08 -0.85 -7.07
N LEU A 131 -1.18 -0.50 -7.75
CA LEU A 131 -2.03 0.63 -7.41
C LEU A 131 -3.34 0.12 -6.82
N ILE A 132 -3.62 0.43 -5.55
CA ILE A 132 -4.81 -0.05 -4.86
C ILE A 132 -5.65 1.11 -4.33
N SER A 133 -6.94 0.88 -4.15
CA SER A 133 -7.85 1.85 -3.51
C SER A 133 -9.16 1.19 -3.07
N PHE A 134 -9.80 1.74 -2.04
CA PHE A 134 -11.19 1.46 -1.68
C PHE A 134 -12.20 2.13 -2.63
N SER A 135 -11.78 3.15 -3.37
CA SER A 135 -12.63 3.83 -4.33
C SER A 135 -12.73 3.04 -5.63
N TYR A 136 -13.95 2.64 -5.99
CA TYR A 136 -14.21 1.98 -7.28
C TYR A 136 -13.75 2.81 -8.47
N PHE A 137 -14.02 4.12 -8.45
CA PHE A 137 -13.59 5.02 -9.53
C PHE A 137 -12.07 5.21 -9.59
N ALA A 138 -11.39 5.26 -8.45
CA ALA A 138 -9.92 5.26 -8.40
C ALA A 138 -9.36 3.96 -8.99
N THR A 139 -9.93 2.81 -8.60
CA THR A 139 -9.55 1.50 -9.13
C THR A 139 -9.73 1.41 -10.65
N LEU A 140 -10.82 1.97 -11.20
CA LEU A 140 -11.02 2.06 -12.65
C LEU A 140 -9.97 2.95 -13.35
N ARG A 141 -9.60 4.08 -12.74
CA ARG A 141 -8.52 4.94 -13.26
C ARG A 141 -7.19 4.22 -13.24
N ASN A 142 -6.87 3.54 -12.13
CA ASN A 142 -5.65 2.75 -11.98
C ASN A 142 -5.56 1.62 -12.99
N LYS A 143 -6.67 0.90 -13.24
CA LYS A 143 -6.73 -0.15 -14.28
C LYS A 143 -6.33 0.36 -15.68
N ARG A 144 -6.64 1.63 -15.99
CA ARG A 144 -6.33 2.25 -17.29
C ARG A 144 -4.90 2.76 -17.41
N SER A 145 -4.13 2.78 -16.32
CA SER A 145 -2.75 3.31 -16.31
C SER A 145 -1.71 2.38 -16.92
N GLY A 146 -2.04 1.10 -17.11
CA GLY A 146 -1.09 0.05 -17.52
C GLY A 146 -0.33 -0.59 -16.36
N PHE A 147 -0.40 -0.04 -15.14
CA PHE A 147 0.15 -0.67 -13.94
C PHE A 147 -0.81 -1.72 -13.35
N SER A 148 -0.25 -2.70 -12.63
CA SER A 148 -1.07 -3.66 -11.89
C SER A 148 -1.96 -2.94 -10.87
N SER A 149 -3.25 -3.23 -10.87
CA SER A 149 -4.20 -2.54 -10.00
C SER A 149 -5.08 -3.50 -9.22
N GLY A 150 -5.48 -3.09 -8.02
CA GLY A 150 -6.29 -3.86 -7.09
C GLY A 150 -7.39 -3.05 -6.42
N PHE A 151 -8.46 -3.73 -6.04
CA PHE A 151 -9.56 -3.17 -5.28
C PHE A 151 -9.46 -3.60 -3.82
N LEU A 152 -9.40 -2.62 -2.91
CA LEU A 152 -9.41 -2.84 -1.46
C LEU A 152 -10.85 -3.11 -0.99
N ILE A 153 -11.03 -4.17 -0.21
CA ILE A 153 -12.34 -4.56 0.30
C ILE A 153 -12.27 -5.01 1.76
N GLN A 154 -13.29 -4.62 2.54
CA GLN A 154 -13.55 -5.14 3.88
C GLN A 154 -14.63 -6.22 3.88
N HIS A 155 -15.61 -6.13 2.96
CA HIS A 155 -16.74 -7.04 2.89
C HIS A 155 -16.79 -7.74 1.55
N LYS A 156 -17.14 -9.03 1.55
CA LYS A 156 -17.20 -9.90 0.38
C LYS A 156 -18.02 -9.32 -0.77
N ILE A 157 -19.14 -8.62 -0.46
CA ILE A 157 -20.03 -8.06 -1.49
C ILE A 157 -19.28 -7.17 -2.48
N PHE A 158 -18.29 -6.41 -2.03
CA PHE A 158 -17.50 -5.53 -2.90
C PHE A 158 -16.60 -6.29 -3.87
N SER A 159 -16.27 -7.56 -3.61
CA SER A 159 -15.48 -8.37 -4.53
C SER A 159 -16.18 -8.64 -5.86
N TYR A 160 -17.52 -8.60 -5.90
CA TYR A 160 -18.30 -8.75 -7.12
C TYR A 160 -18.15 -7.54 -8.05
N LEU A 161 -17.86 -6.37 -7.49
CA LEU A 161 -17.62 -5.13 -8.22
C LEU A 161 -16.17 -4.96 -8.67
N ASN A 162 -15.25 -5.83 -8.22
CA ASN A 162 -13.82 -5.67 -8.51
C ASN A 162 -13.53 -5.77 -10.02
N PRO A 163 -13.08 -4.68 -10.66
CA PRO A 163 -12.82 -4.66 -12.10
C PRO A 163 -11.40 -5.12 -12.47
N THR A 164 -10.57 -5.51 -11.48
CA THR A 164 -9.13 -5.76 -11.63
C THR A 164 -8.75 -7.21 -11.36
N SER A 165 -7.50 -7.56 -11.67
CA SER A 165 -6.93 -8.88 -11.42
C SER A 165 -6.41 -9.06 -9.99
N ILE A 166 -6.50 -8.04 -9.14
CA ILE A 166 -6.06 -8.09 -7.74
C ILE A 166 -7.24 -7.72 -6.83
N VAL A 167 -7.39 -8.46 -5.75
CA VAL A 167 -8.26 -8.11 -4.64
C VAL A 167 -7.42 -8.01 -3.38
N ALA A 168 -7.44 -6.84 -2.71
CA ALA A 168 -6.78 -6.64 -1.44
C ALA A 168 -7.84 -6.70 -0.32
N ALA A 169 -7.89 -7.84 0.38
CA ALA A 169 -8.94 -8.15 1.35
C ALA A 169 -8.47 -7.94 2.79
N ASN A 170 -9.37 -7.42 3.63
CA ASN A 170 -9.16 -7.37 5.07
C ASN A 170 -9.00 -8.78 5.62
N ILE A 171 -8.10 -8.97 6.61
CA ILE A 171 -7.85 -10.28 7.23
C ILE A 171 -9.09 -10.85 7.92
N GLU A 172 -9.96 -10.02 8.49
CA GLU A 172 -11.20 -10.47 9.12
C GLU A 172 -12.15 -11.17 8.13
N LEU A 173 -12.18 -10.69 6.87
CA LEU A 173 -12.94 -11.36 5.82
C LEU A 173 -12.36 -12.75 5.52
N ILE A 174 -11.03 -12.87 5.49
CA ILE A 174 -10.35 -14.14 5.21
C ILE A 174 -10.55 -15.12 6.38
N ARG A 175 -10.47 -14.65 7.63
CA ARG A 175 -10.74 -15.46 8.83
C ARG A 175 -12.18 -15.99 8.85
N SER A 176 -13.14 -15.11 8.61
CA SER A 176 -14.57 -15.47 8.64
C SER A 176 -15.01 -16.33 7.47
N GLU A 177 -14.35 -16.22 6.32
CA GLU A 177 -14.68 -16.97 5.11
C GLU A 177 -13.42 -17.38 4.34
N PRO A 178 -12.67 -18.40 4.80
CA PRO A 178 -11.43 -18.84 4.13
C PRO A 178 -11.63 -19.26 2.66
N SER A 179 -12.81 -19.79 2.32
CA SER A 179 -13.18 -20.12 0.93
C SER A 179 -13.16 -18.93 -0.03
N PHE A 180 -13.22 -17.70 0.50
CA PHE A 180 -13.13 -16.48 -0.29
C PHE A 180 -11.85 -16.45 -1.13
N VAL A 181 -10.69 -16.79 -0.54
CA VAL A 181 -9.40 -16.78 -1.23
C VAL A 181 -9.42 -17.72 -2.44
N ALA A 182 -9.81 -18.99 -2.22
CA ALA A 182 -9.92 -19.97 -3.30
C ALA A 182 -10.87 -19.52 -4.41
N ASN A 183 -12.00 -18.88 -4.05
CA ASN A 183 -12.97 -18.36 -5.00
C ASN A 183 -12.41 -17.19 -5.84
N GLN A 184 -11.54 -16.34 -5.28
CA GLN A 184 -10.89 -15.28 -6.05
C GLN A 184 -9.79 -15.85 -6.97
N ILE A 185 -9.01 -16.82 -6.49
CA ILE A 185 -7.99 -17.51 -7.30
C ILE A 185 -8.63 -18.22 -8.50
N LYS A 186 -9.75 -18.93 -8.30
CA LYS A 186 -10.52 -19.56 -9.41
C LYS A 186 -10.98 -18.57 -10.47
N LYS A 187 -11.17 -17.28 -10.10
CA LYS A 187 -11.48 -16.20 -11.04
C LYS A 187 -10.23 -15.57 -11.69
N GLY A 188 -9.06 -16.17 -11.52
CA GLY A 188 -7.78 -15.67 -12.03
C GLY A 188 -7.24 -14.43 -11.30
N ARG A 189 -7.71 -14.15 -10.08
CA ARG A 189 -7.28 -12.99 -9.30
C ARG A 189 -6.19 -13.36 -8.31
N LYS A 190 -5.25 -12.43 -8.10
CA LYS A 190 -4.32 -12.48 -6.97
C LYS A 190 -5.02 -11.90 -5.73
N VAL A 191 -4.85 -12.55 -4.59
CA VAL A 191 -5.36 -12.05 -3.31
C VAL A 191 -4.19 -11.48 -2.51
N MET A 192 -4.31 -10.24 -2.07
CA MET A 192 -3.45 -9.62 -1.06
C MET A 192 -4.27 -9.49 0.24
N ALA A 193 -3.65 -9.71 1.40
CA ALA A 193 -4.32 -9.57 2.69
C ALA A 193 -3.74 -8.42 3.51
N TRP A 194 -4.59 -7.68 4.22
CA TRP A 194 -4.24 -6.54 5.08
C TRP A 194 -5.14 -6.47 6.31
N THR A 195 -4.70 -5.99 7.49
CA THR A 195 -3.33 -5.98 7.92
C THR A 195 -3.08 -7.27 8.68
N VAL A 196 -2.02 -7.99 8.35
CA VAL A 196 -1.77 -9.35 8.85
C VAL A 196 -0.58 -9.32 9.81
N ASN A 197 -0.86 -9.27 11.12
CA ASN A 197 0.17 -9.13 12.15
C ASN A 197 0.33 -10.39 13.01
N GLU A 198 -0.70 -11.24 13.08
CA GLU A 198 -0.68 -12.40 13.95
C GLU A 198 -0.12 -13.66 13.25
N PRO A 199 0.71 -14.46 13.94
CA PRO A 199 1.31 -15.68 13.36
C PRO A 199 0.29 -16.65 12.77
N GLU A 200 -0.87 -16.80 13.44
CA GLU A 200 -1.96 -17.68 12.99
C GLU A 200 -2.55 -17.21 11.66
N ASP A 201 -2.69 -15.90 11.47
CA ASP A 201 -3.19 -15.31 10.23
C ASP A 201 -2.19 -15.42 9.09
N LEU A 202 -0.90 -15.24 9.40
CA LEU A 202 0.18 -15.44 8.43
C LEU A 202 0.16 -16.86 7.91
N LYS A 203 0.02 -17.84 8.82
CA LYS A 203 -0.08 -19.25 8.46
C LYS A 203 -1.36 -19.53 7.67
N LEU A 204 -2.51 -19.01 8.10
CA LEU A 204 -3.77 -19.11 7.36
C LEU A 204 -3.64 -18.56 5.94
N CYS A 205 -3.08 -17.36 5.78
CA CYS A 205 -2.85 -16.77 4.47
C CYS A 205 -1.92 -17.62 3.59
N GLN A 206 -0.86 -18.19 4.16
CA GLN A 206 0.06 -19.08 3.46
C GLN A 206 -0.65 -20.34 2.97
N ASP A 207 -1.39 -21.01 3.85
CA ASP A 207 -2.10 -22.26 3.55
C ASP A 207 -3.21 -22.07 2.50
N LEU A 208 -3.85 -20.90 2.48
CA LEU A 208 -4.86 -20.54 1.49
C LEU A 208 -4.28 -20.10 0.13
N GLY A 209 -2.96 -19.92 0.01
CA GLY A 209 -2.33 -19.48 -1.23
C GLY A 209 -2.49 -17.97 -1.51
N VAL A 210 -2.58 -17.14 -0.46
CA VAL A 210 -2.57 -15.68 -0.58
C VAL A 210 -1.27 -15.24 -1.27
N TYR A 211 -1.38 -14.33 -2.24
CA TYR A 211 -0.25 -13.85 -3.03
C TYR A 211 0.74 -13.02 -2.21
N ALA A 212 0.21 -12.09 -1.40
CA ALA A 212 1.01 -11.22 -0.53
C ALA A 212 0.23 -10.83 0.72
N VAL A 213 0.95 -10.59 1.81
CA VAL A 213 0.40 -9.99 3.03
C VAL A 213 1.03 -8.61 3.26
N MET A 214 0.24 -7.69 3.79
CA MET A 214 0.68 -6.38 4.29
C MET A 214 0.70 -6.46 5.81
N THR A 215 1.86 -6.23 6.43
CA THR A 215 2.08 -6.38 7.87
C THR A 215 2.85 -5.20 8.44
N ASP A 216 2.56 -4.85 9.69
CA ASP A 216 3.28 -3.84 10.45
C ASP A 216 4.64 -4.35 10.97
N TYR A 217 4.85 -5.70 10.99
CA TYR A 217 6.01 -6.37 11.57
C TYR A 217 6.68 -7.32 10.57
N PRO A 218 7.43 -6.82 9.57
CA PRO A 218 8.00 -7.68 8.51
C PRO A 218 8.93 -8.77 9.04
N ALA A 219 9.83 -8.45 9.99
CA ALA A 219 10.74 -9.45 10.57
C ALA A 219 9.98 -10.57 11.30
N ARG A 220 8.97 -10.21 12.09
CA ARG A 220 8.11 -11.18 12.80
C ARG A 220 7.35 -12.07 11.82
N ALA A 221 6.81 -11.48 10.74
CA ALA A 221 6.11 -12.22 9.72
C ALA A 221 7.03 -13.24 9.01
N ARG A 222 8.26 -12.84 8.66
CA ARG A 222 9.25 -13.77 8.08
C ARG A 222 9.58 -14.91 9.03
N GLY A 223 9.88 -14.61 10.30
CA GLY A 223 10.17 -15.62 11.31
C GLY A 223 9.03 -16.61 11.50
N SER A 224 7.78 -16.13 11.57
CA SER A 224 6.57 -16.96 11.73
C SER A 224 6.34 -17.91 10.53
N LEU A 225 6.80 -17.52 9.34
CA LEU A 225 6.65 -18.31 8.12
C LEU A 225 7.89 -19.18 7.81
N GLY A 226 8.94 -19.11 8.64
CA GLY A 226 10.19 -19.83 8.39
C GLY A 226 10.97 -19.33 7.18
N TYR A 227 10.81 -18.04 6.81
CA TYR A 227 11.56 -17.43 5.72
C TYR A 227 12.92 -16.92 6.24
N SER A 228 13.98 -17.37 5.62
CA SER A 228 15.35 -16.88 5.85
C SER A 228 15.57 -15.49 5.24
#